data_dfe8f8526448b981f41a882ef9f8aea9
#
_entry.id   dfe8f8526448b981f41a882ef9f8aea9
#
_cell.length_a   1.000
_cell.length_b   1.000
_cell.length_c   1.000
_cell.angle_alpha   90.00
_cell.angle_beta   90.00
_cell.angle_gamma   90.00
#
_symmetry.space_group_name_H-M   'P 1'
#
loop_
_entity.id
_entity.type
_entity.pdbx_description
1 polymer ?
#
loop_
_entity_poly.entity_id
_entity_poly.type
_entity_poly.pdbx_seq_one_letter_code
_entity_poly.pdbx_strand_id
1 'polypeptide(L)'
;RMPEHFDVIVIGGSAAGLSAALILGRSRRSVLVVDSGEPRNAPAAGAHNYLGHEGVAPAELVRIGRDEVAAYGVQVTAGRIAATSATTGDAHDPVGFSVTLDSGAIVTARRLVVASGAVDVLPEVPGLAEQWGRGVVHCPFCHGWEIRDQRIGVLVTTPNGAHHALMFRALSDRVIVFLTEPALMDDTTLAGLAARGVSVVQGPVAAVVSEGDRLTGVRLADGSFVELDALATASRPEARVAFLSGLGLAATDQFMGDHRFATALTVDAAAQTAVRGVYAAGNVTAPMATVIASAAAGTQTGAAVHGDLVQADLAAALAGVGPGAGVGASVGAG
;
A
#
# COMPACT_ATOMS: atom_id res chain seq x y z
N ARG A 1 30.04 -8.47 1.02
CA ARG A 1 29.13 -9.51 0.53
C ARG A 1 27.94 -9.52 1.48
N MET A 2 26.71 -9.42 0.97
CA MET A 2 25.53 -9.54 1.83
C MET A 2 25.48 -10.93 2.46
N PRO A 3 25.02 -11.05 3.71
CA PRO A 3 24.68 -12.35 4.28
C PRO A 3 23.68 -13.06 3.36
N GLU A 4 23.76 -14.36 3.27
CA GLU A 4 22.86 -15.15 2.42
C GLU A 4 21.59 -15.60 3.17
N HIS A 5 21.56 -15.39 4.50
CA HIS A 5 20.45 -15.77 5.38
C HIS A 5 20.11 -14.68 6.39
N PHE A 6 18.80 -14.45 6.58
CA PHE A 6 18.24 -13.45 7.50
C PHE A 6 17.16 -14.06 8.41
N ASP A 7 16.88 -13.43 9.55
CA ASP A 7 15.67 -13.76 10.31
C ASP A 7 14.43 -13.39 9.50
N VAL A 8 14.45 -12.19 8.87
CA VAL A 8 13.31 -11.66 8.14
C VAL A 8 13.74 -10.98 6.83
N ILE A 9 13.05 -11.31 5.74
CA ILE A 9 13.10 -10.49 4.52
C ILE A 9 11.80 -9.70 4.43
N VAL A 10 11.91 -8.38 4.30
CA VAL A 10 10.81 -7.45 4.07
C VAL A 10 10.79 -7.08 2.59
N ILE A 11 9.67 -7.33 1.92
CA ILE A 11 9.47 -7.09 0.49
C ILE A 11 8.70 -5.78 0.30
N GLY A 12 9.40 -4.72 -0.09
CA GLY A 12 8.92 -3.36 -0.21
C GLY A 12 9.44 -2.45 0.89
N GLY A 13 10.07 -1.35 0.51
CA GLY A 13 10.76 -0.40 1.39
C GLY A 13 10.08 0.98 1.44
N SER A 14 8.76 1.01 1.55
CA SER A 14 7.98 2.22 1.85
C SER A 14 7.40 2.17 3.26
N ALA A 15 6.37 2.95 3.58
CA ALA A 15 5.86 3.18 4.92
C ALA A 15 5.62 1.88 5.73
N ALA A 16 4.93 0.89 5.17
CA ALA A 16 4.66 -0.37 5.87
C ALA A 16 5.93 -1.20 6.08
N GLY A 17 6.73 -1.39 5.01
CA GLY A 17 7.93 -2.22 5.08
C GLY A 17 9.02 -1.66 5.98
N LEU A 18 9.29 -0.35 5.89
CA LEU A 18 10.29 0.30 6.75
C LEU A 18 9.85 0.32 8.21
N SER A 19 8.54 0.51 8.48
CA SER A 19 8.03 0.44 9.86
C SER A 19 8.13 -0.96 10.47
N ALA A 20 7.87 -2.01 9.68
CA ALA A 20 8.09 -3.39 10.10
C ALA A 20 9.59 -3.67 10.33
N ALA A 21 10.44 -3.22 9.42
CA ALA A 21 11.89 -3.39 9.52
C ALA A 21 12.47 -2.65 10.73
N LEU A 22 11.94 -1.46 11.06
CA LEU A 22 12.40 -0.66 12.19
C LEU A 22 12.17 -1.39 13.52
N ILE A 23 10.96 -1.91 13.78
CA ILE A 23 10.69 -2.64 15.03
C ILE A 23 11.47 -3.93 15.10
N LEU A 24 11.65 -4.64 13.98
CA LEU A 24 12.45 -5.88 13.91
C LEU A 24 13.94 -5.60 14.16
N GLY A 25 14.51 -4.57 13.56
CA GLY A 25 15.90 -4.15 13.78
C GLY A 25 16.13 -3.74 15.24
N ARG A 26 15.22 -2.95 15.83
CA ARG A 26 15.25 -2.58 17.26
C ARG A 26 15.12 -3.78 18.18
N SER A 27 14.50 -4.86 17.71
CA SER A 27 14.43 -6.17 18.40
C SER A 27 15.63 -7.06 18.11
N ARG A 28 16.68 -6.52 17.48
CA ARG A 28 17.95 -7.20 17.15
C ARG A 28 17.81 -8.40 16.22
N ARG A 29 16.77 -8.41 15.35
CA ARG A 29 16.64 -9.38 14.28
C ARG A 29 17.52 -8.96 13.09
N SER A 30 18.09 -9.96 12.40
CA SER A 30 18.74 -9.72 11.12
C SER A 30 17.69 -9.53 10.04
N VAL A 31 17.66 -8.34 9.41
CA VAL A 31 16.60 -7.94 8.48
C VAL A 31 17.19 -7.45 7.17
N LEU A 32 16.65 -7.95 6.06
CA LEU A 32 16.88 -7.42 4.72
C LEU A 32 15.58 -6.82 4.20
N VAL A 33 15.60 -5.57 3.79
CA VAL A 33 14.53 -4.94 3.00
C VAL A 33 14.94 -4.96 1.53
N VAL A 34 14.09 -5.52 0.66
CA VAL A 34 14.25 -5.45 -0.80
C VAL A 34 13.21 -4.49 -1.35
N ASP A 35 13.65 -3.41 -1.99
CA ASP A 35 12.77 -2.33 -2.45
C ASP A 35 12.98 -2.02 -3.92
N SER A 36 11.88 -1.99 -4.68
CA SER A 36 11.89 -1.63 -6.10
C SER A 36 12.05 -0.12 -6.36
N GLY A 37 11.93 0.71 -5.32
CA GLY A 37 11.99 2.17 -5.47
C GLY A 37 10.74 2.81 -6.08
N GLU A 38 9.62 2.12 -6.10
CA GLU A 38 8.36 2.57 -6.72
C GLU A 38 7.21 2.63 -5.70
N PRO A 39 7.25 3.54 -4.73
CA PRO A 39 6.14 3.71 -3.80
C PRO A 39 4.89 4.21 -4.54
N ARG A 40 3.72 3.74 -4.15
CA ARG A 40 2.42 4.05 -4.79
C ARG A 40 2.17 5.56 -4.91
N ASN A 41 2.60 6.32 -3.91
CA ASN A 41 2.42 7.78 -3.85
C ASN A 41 3.56 8.58 -4.52
N ALA A 42 4.47 7.93 -5.23
CA ALA A 42 5.59 8.61 -5.91
C ALA A 42 5.17 9.79 -6.80
N PRO A 43 4.01 9.76 -7.51
CA PRO A 43 3.58 10.89 -8.34
C PRO A 43 3.13 12.12 -7.55
N ALA A 44 2.83 11.98 -6.24
CA ALA A 44 2.35 13.08 -5.42
C ALA A 44 3.50 14.01 -4.98
N ALA A 45 3.20 15.32 -4.90
CA ALA A 45 4.17 16.32 -4.42
C ALA A 45 4.47 16.19 -2.92
N GLY A 46 3.48 15.80 -2.12
CA GLY A 46 3.59 15.63 -0.68
C GLY A 46 2.74 14.49 -0.15
N ALA A 47 3.14 13.91 0.97
CA ALA A 47 2.33 12.99 1.75
C ALA A 47 1.64 13.77 2.87
N HIS A 48 0.32 13.69 2.95
CA HIS A 48 -0.49 14.43 3.90
C HIS A 48 -1.12 13.51 4.95
N ASN A 49 -1.57 14.11 6.05
CA ASN A 49 -2.14 13.41 7.21
C ASN A 49 -1.16 12.42 7.88
N TYR A 50 0.13 12.70 7.80
CA TYR A 50 1.15 11.99 8.57
C TYR A 50 1.65 12.91 9.68
N LEU A 51 1.10 12.77 10.88
CA LEU A 51 1.45 13.63 12.03
C LEU A 51 2.97 13.61 12.29
N GLY A 52 3.58 14.78 12.31
CA GLY A 52 5.03 14.96 12.44
C GLY A 52 5.79 15.04 11.10
N HIS A 53 5.15 14.64 9.99
CA HIS A 53 5.73 14.68 8.64
C HIS A 53 4.74 15.26 7.61
N GLU A 54 3.86 16.17 8.03
CA GLU A 54 2.85 16.77 7.17
C GLU A 54 3.47 17.45 5.94
N GLY A 55 2.99 17.07 4.74
CA GLY A 55 3.46 17.61 3.47
C GLY A 55 4.84 17.14 3.02
N VAL A 56 5.45 16.17 3.71
CA VAL A 56 6.75 15.64 3.31
C VAL A 56 6.68 14.99 1.94
N ALA A 57 7.69 15.24 1.09
CA ALA A 57 7.78 14.55 -0.19
C ALA A 57 7.88 13.01 0.00
N PRO A 58 7.16 12.18 -0.78
CA PRO A 58 7.19 10.72 -0.62
C PRO A 58 8.59 10.12 -0.63
N ALA A 59 9.47 10.61 -1.52
CA ALA A 59 10.86 10.15 -1.59
C ALA A 59 11.65 10.51 -0.33
N GLU A 60 11.40 11.67 0.27
CA GLU A 60 12.07 12.12 1.50
C GLU A 60 11.61 11.29 2.70
N LEU A 61 10.32 10.96 2.80
CA LEU A 61 9.81 10.06 3.84
C LEU A 61 10.49 8.69 3.78
N VAL A 62 10.64 8.13 2.58
CA VAL A 62 11.36 6.87 2.36
C VAL A 62 12.83 7.00 2.74
N ARG A 63 13.50 8.11 2.38
CA ARG A 63 14.89 8.36 2.75
C ARG A 63 15.07 8.41 4.27
N ILE A 64 14.23 9.17 4.98
CA ILE A 64 14.23 9.23 6.45
C ILE A 64 14.08 7.81 7.04
N GLY A 65 13.08 7.06 6.59
CA GLY A 65 12.86 5.71 7.09
C GLY A 65 14.02 4.75 6.82
N ARG A 66 14.73 4.88 5.70
CA ARG A 66 15.95 4.10 5.40
C ARG A 66 17.09 4.44 6.36
N ASP A 67 17.28 5.72 6.66
CA ASP A 67 18.31 6.15 7.62
C ASP A 67 17.99 5.64 9.04
N GLU A 68 16.70 5.69 9.44
CA GLU A 68 16.28 5.17 10.74
C GLU A 68 16.51 3.67 10.88
N VAL A 69 16.15 2.86 9.88
CA VAL A 69 16.35 1.40 9.97
C VAL A 69 17.82 1.02 9.91
N ALA A 70 18.64 1.74 9.14
CA ALA A 70 20.08 1.52 9.05
C ALA A 70 20.79 1.70 10.39
N ALA A 71 20.31 2.62 11.25
CA ALA A 71 20.84 2.83 12.59
C ALA A 71 20.71 1.59 13.49
N TYR A 72 19.84 0.65 13.16
CA TYR A 72 19.64 -0.62 13.88
C TYR A 72 20.16 -1.84 13.10
N GLY A 73 21.02 -1.64 12.09
CA GLY A 73 21.68 -2.71 11.35
C GLY A 73 20.80 -3.41 10.31
N VAL A 74 19.62 -2.87 10.00
CA VAL A 74 18.79 -3.35 8.90
C VAL A 74 19.48 -3.04 7.57
N GLN A 75 19.54 -4.03 6.69
CA GLN A 75 20.07 -3.86 5.35
C GLN A 75 18.93 -3.52 4.38
N VAL A 76 19.14 -2.51 3.53
CA VAL A 76 18.19 -2.13 2.48
C VAL A 76 18.89 -2.29 1.13
N THR A 77 18.31 -3.08 0.23
CA THR A 77 18.82 -3.26 -1.13
C THR A 77 17.77 -2.89 -2.15
N ALA A 78 18.23 -2.24 -3.23
CA ALA A 78 17.38 -1.99 -4.40
C ALA A 78 17.24 -3.28 -5.20
N GLY A 79 16.02 -3.56 -5.67
CA GLY A 79 15.72 -4.72 -6.50
C GLY A 79 14.23 -5.08 -6.48
N ARG A 80 13.86 -5.97 -7.38
CA ARG A 80 12.52 -6.55 -7.45
C ARG A 80 12.60 -8.03 -7.09
N ILE A 81 11.55 -8.54 -6.47
CA ILE A 81 11.43 -9.97 -6.22
C ILE A 81 10.85 -10.61 -7.47
N ALA A 82 11.58 -11.57 -8.03
CA ALA A 82 11.13 -12.37 -9.17
C ALA A 82 10.30 -13.57 -8.73
N ALA A 83 10.71 -14.25 -7.64
CA ALA A 83 10.02 -15.42 -7.13
C ALA A 83 10.30 -15.65 -5.64
N THR A 84 9.37 -16.33 -4.99
CA THR A 84 9.52 -16.84 -3.63
C THR A 84 9.13 -18.31 -3.58
N SER A 85 9.82 -19.08 -2.73
CA SER A 85 9.50 -20.48 -2.48
C SER A 85 9.72 -20.84 -1.01
N ALA A 86 8.97 -21.82 -0.53
CA ALA A 86 9.24 -22.40 0.78
C ALA A 86 10.52 -23.26 0.71
N THR A 87 11.30 -23.21 1.77
CA THR A 87 12.45 -24.11 1.98
C THR A 87 12.28 -24.86 3.28
N THR A 88 13.02 -25.95 3.43
CA THR A 88 13.12 -26.59 4.73
C THR A 88 13.96 -25.69 5.63
N GLY A 89 13.36 -25.23 6.73
CA GLY A 89 14.11 -24.58 7.79
C GLY A 89 15.04 -25.58 8.51
N ASP A 90 15.54 -25.19 9.67
CA ASP A 90 16.32 -26.12 10.49
C ASP A 90 15.46 -27.11 11.30
N ALA A 91 16.06 -28.00 12.03
CA ALA A 91 15.37 -29.05 12.80
C ALA A 91 14.44 -28.46 13.90
N HIS A 92 14.64 -27.21 14.28
CA HIS A 92 13.94 -26.54 15.39
C HIS A 92 12.96 -25.48 14.93
N ASP A 93 13.19 -24.89 13.75
CA ASP A 93 12.27 -24.00 13.05
C ASP A 93 12.10 -24.49 11.61
N PRO A 94 11.11 -25.34 11.33
CA PRO A 94 10.94 -25.94 10.01
C PRO A 94 10.48 -24.93 8.93
N VAL A 95 10.22 -23.68 9.33
CA VAL A 95 9.77 -22.61 8.43
C VAL A 95 10.98 -21.89 7.85
N GLY A 96 11.06 -21.86 6.54
CA GLY A 96 12.08 -21.12 5.81
C GLY A 96 11.64 -20.77 4.41
N PHE A 97 12.27 -19.76 3.85
CA PHE A 97 11.93 -19.22 2.54
C PHE A 97 13.17 -18.89 1.74
N SER A 98 13.09 -19.11 0.44
CA SER A 98 14.03 -18.62 -0.56
C SER A 98 13.38 -17.51 -1.37
N VAL A 99 14.09 -16.41 -1.55
CA VAL A 99 13.66 -15.24 -2.29
C VAL A 99 14.66 -14.99 -3.42
N THR A 100 14.19 -15.04 -4.65
CA THR A 100 14.99 -14.76 -5.85
C THR A 100 14.71 -13.33 -6.30
N LEU A 101 15.75 -12.53 -6.43
CA LEU A 101 15.70 -11.18 -6.98
C LEU A 101 15.72 -11.24 -8.52
N ASP A 102 15.30 -10.17 -9.18
CA ASP A 102 15.38 -9.99 -10.64
C ASP A 102 16.80 -10.05 -11.17
N SER A 103 17.80 -9.71 -10.36
CA SER A 103 19.23 -9.88 -10.67
C SER A 103 19.70 -11.34 -10.72
N GLY A 104 18.85 -12.30 -10.31
CA GLY A 104 19.20 -13.69 -10.12
C GLY A 104 19.84 -14.01 -8.77
N ALA A 105 20.07 -13.03 -7.91
CA ALA A 105 20.56 -13.27 -6.56
C ALA A 105 19.49 -14.00 -5.72
N ILE A 106 19.94 -14.94 -4.90
CA ILE A 106 19.08 -15.71 -4.01
C ILE A 106 19.47 -15.42 -2.57
N VAL A 107 18.49 -15.09 -1.74
CA VAL A 107 18.62 -14.89 -0.30
C VAL A 107 17.57 -15.72 0.43
N THR A 108 17.83 -16.09 1.66
CA THR A 108 16.94 -16.94 2.46
C THR A 108 16.54 -16.25 3.75
N ALA A 109 15.38 -16.58 4.28
CA ALA A 109 14.93 -16.08 5.58
C ALA A 109 14.04 -17.09 6.30
N ARG A 110 13.93 -16.91 7.62
CA ARG A 110 13.00 -17.66 8.46
C ARG A 110 11.56 -17.16 8.30
N ARG A 111 11.37 -15.84 8.05
CA ARG A 111 10.05 -15.22 7.87
C ARG A 111 10.08 -14.21 6.74
N LEU A 112 8.92 -13.99 6.14
CA LEU A 112 8.70 -12.95 5.13
C LEU A 112 7.67 -11.93 5.60
N VAL A 113 7.92 -10.65 5.32
CA VAL A 113 6.94 -9.56 5.42
C VAL A 113 6.69 -9.00 4.03
N VAL A 114 5.49 -9.18 3.51
CA VAL A 114 5.05 -8.68 2.22
C VAL A 114 4.47 -7.28 2.40
N ALA A 115 5.22 -6.28 1.99
CA ALA A 115 4.84 -4.86 2.03
C ALA A 115 4.96 -4.22 0.63
N SER A 116 4.71 -5.03 -0.41
CA SER A 116 4.90 -4.71 -1.82
C SER A 116 3.90 -3.68 -2.37
N GLY A 117 2.86 -3.35 -1.59
CA GLY A 117 1.86 -2.35 -1.96
C GLY A 117 0.94 -2.79 -3.10
N ALA A 118 0.40 -1.79 -3.81
CA ALA A 118 -0.51 -1.97 -4.92
C ALA A 118 -0.19 -1.02 -6.07
N VAL A 119 -0.72 -1.32 -7.26
CA VAL A 119 -0.70 -0.47 -8.45
C VAL A 119 -2.10 0.07 -8.69
N ASP A 120 -2.22 1.36 -8.93
CA ASP A 120 -3.49 1.98 -9.32
C ASP A 120 -3.77 1.72 -10.80
N VAL A 121 -4.83 0.96 -11.09
CA VAL A 121 -5.39 0.82 -12.43
C VAL A 121 -6.35 1.98 -12.64
N LEU A 122 -6.03 2.84 -13.60
CA LEU A 122 -6.76 4.07 -13.88
C LEU A 122 -7.85 3.84 -14.95
N PRO A 123 -8.89 4.68 -14.99
CA PRO A 123 -9.80 4.71 -16.13
C PRO A 123 -9.05 4.96 -17.45
N GLU A 124 -9.43 4.26 -18.49
CA GLU A 124 -8.83 4.39 -19.83
C GLU A 124 -9.33 5.65 -20.55
N VAL A 125 -8.90 6.81 -20.07
CA VAL A 125 -9.19 8.11 -20.67
C VAL A 125 -7.88 8.74 -21.10
N PRO A 126 -7.69 9.07 -22.39
CA PRO A 126 -6.49 9.74 -22.89
C PRO A 126 -6.14 10.98 -22.08
N GLY A 127 -4.88 11.17 -21.69
CA GLY A 127 -4.38 12.29 -20.90
C GLY A 127 -4.58 12.15 -19.39
N LEU A 128 -5.33 11.14 -18.91
CA LEU A 128 -5.61 10.97 -17.48
C LEU A 128 -4.36 10.49 -16.73
N ALA A 129 -3.69 9.47 -17.24
CA ALA A 129 -2.53 8.88 -16.59
C ALA A 129 -1.34 9.85 -16.48
N GLU A 130 -1.17 10.72 -17.46
CA GLU A 130 -0.12 11.75 -17.51
C GLU A 130 -0.29 12.81 -16.41
N GLN A 131 -1.53 13.01 -15.96
CA GLN A 131 -1.88 13.95 -14.90
C GLN A 131 -2.05 13.30 -13.52
N TRP A 132 -1.91 11.97 -13.42
CA TRP A 132 -2.11 11.24 -12.15
C TRP A 132 -1.16 11.70 -11.05
N GLY A 133 -1.70 12.00 -9.86
CA GLY A 133 -0.97 12.55 -8.72
C GLY A 133 -0.66 14.05 -8.81
N ARG A 134 -1.12 14.73 -9.87
CA ARG A 134 -0.97 16.18 -10.09
C ARG A 134 -2.34 16.84 -10.33
N GLY A 135 -2.73 17.01 -11.59
CA GLY A 135 -4.05 17.54 -11.96
C GLY A 135 -5.18 16.52 -11.84
N VAL A 136 -4.86 15.22 -11.90
CA VAL A 136 -5.80 14.13 -11.62
C VAL A 136 -5.48 13.50 -10.27
N VAL A 137 -6.48 13.48 -9.37
CA VAL A 137 -6.34 13.01 -7.99
C VAL A 137 -7.42 12.00 -7.63
N HIS A 138 -7.18 11.21 -6.58
CA HIS A 138 -8.16 10.25 -6.09
C HIS A 138 -8.77 10.70 -4.76
N CYS A 139 -7.93 10.96 -3.78
CA CYS A 139 -8.31 11.03 -2.38
C CYS A 139 -8.55 12.48 -1.94
N PRO A 140 -9.73 12.83 -1.48
CA PRO A 140 -10.01 14.20 -1.00
C PRO A 140 -9.20 14.56 0.25
N PHE A 141 -8.83 13.59 1.06
CA PHE A 141 -8.00 13.82 2.25
C PHE A 141 -6.51 13.97 1.91
N CYS A 142 -6.06 13.36 0.80
CA CYS A 142 -4.65 13.36 0.43
C CYS A 142 -4.25 14.55 -0.44
N HIS A 143 -5.18 15.08 -1.25
CA HIS A 143 -4.92 16.16 -2.22
C HIS A 143 -6.00 17.23 -2.25
N GLY A 144 -7.07 17.09 -1.47
CA GLY A 144 -8.21 17.97 -1.57
C GLY A 144 -7.92 19.40 -1.13
N TRP A 145 -7.03 19.57 -0.14
CA TRP A 145 -6.63 20.89 0.34
C TRP A 145 -5.86 21.68 -0.73
N GLU A 146 -5.03 21.02 -1.52
CA GLU A 146 -4.21 21.63 -2.58
C GLU A 146 -5.04 22.14 -3.75
N ILE A 147 -6.20 21.52 -3.99
CA ILE A 147 -7.14 21.90 -5.06
C ILE A 147 -8.42 22.58 -4.54
N ARG A 148 -8.46 22.97 -3.25
CA ARG A 148 -9.61 23.69 -2.69
C ARG A 148 -9.92 24.97 -3.47
N ASP A 149 -11.18 25.35 -3.49
CA ASP A 149 -11.68 26.55 -4.17
C ASP A 149 -11.48 26.58 -5.71
N GLN A 150 -11.00 25.48 -6.28
CA GLN A 150 -10.80 25.33 -7.73
C GLN A 150 -12.04 24.75 -8.43
N ARG A 151 -12.04 24.76 -9.77
CA ARG A 151 -13.04 24.04 -10.59
C ARG A 151 -12.66 22.57 -10.62
N ILE A 152 -13.36 21.77 -9.85
CA ILE A 152 -13.06 20.34 -9.68
C ILE A 152 -14.07 19.51 -10.47
N GLY A 153 -13.57 18.74 -11.44
CA GLY A 153 -14.34 17.69 -12.07
C GLY A 153 -14.28 16.41 -11.22
N VAL A 154 -15.36 15.63 -11.19
CA VAL A 154 -15.38 14.29 -10.61
C VAL A 154 -15.84 13.31 -11.69
N LEU A 155 -14.92 12.51 -12.19
CA LEU A 155 -15.20 11.45 -13.15
C LEU A 155 -15.73 10.22 -12.41
N VAL A 156 -17.00 9.92 -12.62
CA VAL A 156 -17.71 8.84 -11.93
C VAL A 156 -17.62 7.56 -12.74
N THR A 157 -16.89 6.59 -12.20
CA THR A 157 -16.68 5.26 -12.78
C THR A 157 -17.10 4.14 -11.83
N THR A 158 -17.64 4.49 -10.65
CA THR A 158 -18.03 3.55 -9.61
C THR A 158 -19.32 3.99 -8.92
N PRO A 159 -20.08 3.07 -8.29
CA PRO A 159 -21.28 3.41 -7.54
C PRO A 159 -21.07 4.42 -6.41
N ASN A 160 -19.84 4.54 -5.88
CA ASN A 160 -19.49 5.48 -4.82
C ASN A 160 -19.20 6.91 -5.33
N GLY A 161 -19.40 7.18 -6.62
CA GLY A 161 -19.04 8.45 -7.26
C GLY A 161 -19.74 9.67 -6.68
N ALA A 162 -21.01 9.52 -6.27
CA ALA A 162 -21.74 10.61 -5.62
C ALA A 162 -21.13 11.01 -4.27
N HIS A 163 -20.80 10.03 -3.42
CA HIS A 163 -20.11 10.30 -2.17
C HIS A 163 -18.77 10.99 -2.41
N HIS A 164 -18.00 10.53 -3.39
CA HIS A 164 -16.73 11.12 -3.78
C HIS A 164 -16.90 12.58 -4.20
N ALA A 165 -17.93 12.90 -5.01
CA ALA A 165 -18.26 14.26 -5.41
C ALA A 165 -18.62 15.16 -4.21
N LEU A 166 -19.41 14.66 -3.26
CA LEU A 166 -19.79 15.39 -2.06
C LEU A 166 -18.60 15.67 -1.13
N MET A 167 -17.62 14.78 -1.08
CA MET A 167 -16.38 15.03 -0.34
C MET A 167 -15.58 16.19 -0.95
N PHE A 168 -15.45 16.26 -2.28
CA PHE A 168 -14.81 17.40 -2.95
C PHE A 168 -15.67 18.67 -2.88
N ARG A 169 -17.02 18.53 -2.84
CA ARG A 169 -17.92 19.68 -2.65
C ARG A 169 -17.71 20.38 -1.30
N ALA A 170 -17.21 19.66 -0.29
CA ALA A 170 -16.83 20.28 0.98
C ALA A 170 -15.57 21.17 0.86
N LEU A 171 -14.80 21.02 -0.20
CA LEU A 171 -13.54 21.74 -0.45
C LEU A 171 -13.67 22.84 -1.51
N SER A 172 -14.67 22.76 -2.39
CA SER A 172 -14.92 23.76 -3.43
C SER A 172 -16.41 23.89 -3.75
N ASP A 173 -16.87 25.12 -4.00
CA ASP A 173 -18.22 25.41 -4.47
C ASP A 173 -18.41 25.13 -5.98
N ARG A 174 -17.31 24.83 -6.70
CA ARG A 174 -17.27 24.65 -8.15
C ARG A 174 -16.97 23.20 -8.52
N VAL A 175 -17.89 22.29 -8.17
CA VAL A 175 -17.77 20.87 -8.47
C VAL A 175 -18.72 20.46 -9.60
N ILE A 176 -18.18 19.74 -10.58
CA ILE A 176 -18.91 19.19 -11.73
C ILE A 176 -18.69 17.68 -11.75
N VAL A 177 -19.76 16.90 -11.74
CA VAL A 177 -19.74 15.44 -11.91
C VAL A 177 -19.83 15.12 -13.41
N PHE A 178 -18.94 14.26 -13.89
CA PHE A 178 -19.02 13.61 -15.19
C PHE A 178 -19.54 12.19 -14.99
N LEU A 179 -20.82 11.98 -15.32
CA LEU A 179 -21.51 10.70 -15.18
C LEU A 179 -21.44 9.95 -16.51
N THR A 180 -20.49 9.01 -16.60
CA THR A 180 -20.24 8.24 -17.83
C THR A 180 -21.31 7.18 -18.09
N GLU A 181 -21.87 6.62 -17.01
CA GLU A 181 -22.89 5.57 -17.03
C GLU A 181 -24.07 6.00 -16.17
N PRO A 182 -25.26 6.30 -16.75
CA PRO A 182 -26.42 6.76 -16.00
C PRO A 182 -26.83 5.81 -14.86
N ALA A 183 -26.63 4.51 -15.02
CA ALA A 183 -26.99 3.49 -14.02
C ALA A 183 -26.17 3.59 -12.70
N LEU A 184 -25.09 4.35 -12.66
CA LEU A 184 -24.28 4.58 -11.45
C LEU A 184 -24.93 5.51 -10.44
N MET A 185 -25.99 6.28 -10.83
CA MET A 185 -26.71 7.20 -9.95
C MET A 185 -28.20 7.17 -10.24
N ASP A 186 -29.00 6.98 -9.20
CA ASP A 186 -30.45 7.11 -9.27
C ASP A 186 -30.90 8.59 -9.16
N ASP A 187 -32.20 8.84 -9.42
CA ASP A 187 -32.77 10.20 -9.37
C ASP A 187 -32.65 10.84 -7.97
N THR A 188 -32.72 10.06 -6.91
CA THR A 188 -32.55 10.54 -5.53
C THR A 188 -31.15 11.07 -5.29
N THR A 189 -30.15 10.32 -5.75
CA THR A 189 -28.73 10.70 -5.69
C THR A 189 -28.46 11.98 -6.50
N LEU A 190 -29.01 12.05 -7.73
CA LEU A 190 -28.87 13.22 -8.59
C LEU A 190 -29.52 14.46 -7.96
N ALA A 191 -30.73 14.33 -7.37
CA ALA A 191 -31.38 15.40 -6.64
C ALA A 191 -30.57 15.87 -5.42
N GLY A 192 -29.93 14.95 -4.70
CA GLY A 192 -29.03 15.24 -3.58
C GLY A 192 -27.80 16.05 -4.01
N LEU A 193 -27.17 15.69 -5.12
CA LEU A 193 -26.05 16.45 -5.70
C LEU A 193 -26.48 17.86 -6.10
N ALA A 194 -27.62 18.00 -6.80
CA ALA A 194 -28.18 19.29 -7.21
C ALA A 194 -28.49 20.18 -6.00
N ALA A 195 -29.08 19.62 -4.93
CA ALA A 195 -29.37 20.35 -3.68
C ALA A 195 -28.09 20.86 -2.98
N ARG A 196 -26.94 20.23 -3.24
CA ARG A 196 -25.62 20.67 -2.79
C ARG A 196 -24.92 21.60 -3.78
N GLY A 197 -25.57 21.97 -4.89
CA GLY A 197 -25.00 22.84 -5.91
C GLY A 197 -23.93 22.16 -6.78
N VAL A 198 -23.94 20.82 -6.87
CA VAL A 198 -23.07 20.05 -7.77
C VAL A 198 -23.75 19.89 -9.11
N SER A 199 -23.12 20.36 -10.18
CA SER A 199 -23.59 20.16 -11.54
C SER A 199 -23.25 18.75 -12.04
N VAL A 200 -24.14 18.15 -12.83
CA VAL A 200 -23.93 16.84 -13.44
C VAL A 200 -23.95 16.95 -14.96
N VAL A 201 -22.88 16.52 -15.60
CA VAL A 201 -22.75 16.39 -17.04
C VAL A 201 -22.80 14.92 -17.37
N GLN A 202 -23.77 14.50 -18.20
CA GLN A 202 -23.92 13.12 -18.64
C GLN A 202 -23.16 12.90 -19.95
N GLY A 203 -22.55 11.74 -20.07
CA GLY A 203 -21.85 11.29 -21.27
C GLY A 203 -20.38 11.00 -21.05
N PRO A 204 -19.76 10.31 -22.00
CA PRO A 204 -18.37 9.88 -21.89
C PRO A 204 -17.40 11.05 -21.96
N VAL A 205 -16.40 11.04 -21.10
CA VAL A 205 -15.21 11.90 -21.21
C VAL A 205 -14.26 11.24 -22.21
N ALA A 206 -13.98 11.96 -23.32
CA ALA A 206 -13.13 11.46 -24.39
C ALA A 206 -11.63 11.70 -24.12
N ALA A 207 -11.30 12.78 -23.40
CA ALA A 207 -9.91 13.07 -23.04
C ALA A 207 -9.81 14.05 -21.86
N VAL A 208 -8.75 13.92 -21.09
CA VAL A 208 -8.23 14.94 -20.20
C VAL A 208 -7.29 15.83 -21.00
N VAL A 209 -7.46 17.15 -20.90
CA VAL A 209 -6.71 18.14 -21.66
C VAL A 209 -5.77 18.91 -20.74
N SER A 210 -4.53 19.06 -21.17
CA SER A 210 -3.48 19.79 -20.44
C SER A 210 -2.75 20.78 -21.34
N GLU A 211 -2.25 21.85 -20.75
CA GLU A 211 -1.29 22.77 -21.36
C GLU A 211 0.03 22.67 -20.57
N GLY A 212 1.05 22.12 -21.19
CA GLY A 212 2.26 21.70 -20.46
C GLY A 212 1.90 20.70 -19.38
N ASP A 213 2.35 20.96 -18.15
CA ASP A 213 2.08 20.10 -17.00
C ASP A 213 0.75 20.39 -16.26
N ARG A 214 0.01 21.39 -16.68
CA ARG A 214 -1.21 21.84 -16.03
C ARG A 214 -2.46 21.28 -16.72
N LEU A 215 -3.31 20.62 -15.96
CA LEU A 215 -4.66 20.24 -16.40
C LEU A 215 -5.48 21.51 -16.69
N THR A 216 -6.19 21.56 -17.81
CA THR A 216 -7.03 22.70 -18.21
C THR A 216 -8.50 22.33 -18.36
N GLY A 217 -8.82 21.05 -18.48
CA GLY A 217 -10.20 20.59 -18.58
C GLY A 217 -10.34 19.19 -19.13
N VAL A 218 -11.57 18.87 -19.52
CA VAL A 218 -11.91 17.62 -20.20
C VAL A 218 -12.66 17.90 -21.50
N ARG A 219 -12.47 17.03 -22.47
CA ARG A 219 -13.23 17.00 -23.72
C ARG A 219 -14.25 15.85 -23.64
N LEU A 220 -15.49 16.14 -23.93
CA LEU A 220 -16.56 15.15 -24.00
C LEU A 220 -16.61 14.47 -25.38
N ALA A 221 -17.31 13.36 -25.47
CA ALA A 221 -17.45 12.60 -26.72
C ALA A 221 -18.18 13.39 -27.84
N ASP A 222 -19.03 14.34 -27.46
CA ASP A 222 -19.71 15.24 -28.43
C ASP A 222 -18.82 16.38 -28.93
N GLY A 223 -17.55 16.45 -28.47
CA GLY A 223 -16.58 17.46 -28.83
C GLY A 223 -16.59 18.70 -27.92
N SER A 224 -17.57 18.84 -27.03
CA SER A 224 -17.61 19.98 -26.10
C SER A 224 -16.42 19.93 -25.11
N PHE A 225 -16.02 21.11 -24.64
CA PHE A 225 -14.92 21.26 -23.69
C PHE A 225 -15.44 21.85 -22.37
N VAL A 226 -15.07 21.23 -21.26
CA VAL A 226 -15.37 21.72 -19.93
C VAL A 226 -14.07 22.10 -19.24
N GLU A 227 -13.96 23.40 -18.92
CA GLU A 227 -12.77 23.95 -18.27
C GLU A 227 -12.70 23.53 -16.79
N LEU A 228 -11.57 22.97 -16.36
CA LEU A 228 -11.31 22.52 -15.00
C LEU A 228 -9.89 22.90 -14.59
N ASP A 229 -9.67 22.97 -13.28
CA ASP A 229 -8.35 23.13 -12.69
C ASP A 229 -7.83 21.79 -12.11
N ALA A 230 -8.75 20.88 -11.75
CA ALA A 230 -8.43 19.54 -11.27
C ALA A 230 -9.54 18.53 -11.63
N LEU A 231 -9.18 17.26 -11.73
CA LEU A 231 -10.10 16.15 -11.95
C LEU A 231 -9.91 15.10 -10.86
N ALA A 232 -10.98 14.72 -10.19
CA ALA A 232 -10.96 13.61 -9.25
C ALA A 232 -11.56 12.35 -9.89
N THR A 233 -10.95 11.19 -9.64
CA THR A 233 -11.50 9.90 -10.11
C THR A 233 -11.09 8.77 -9.19
N ALA A 234 -11.87 7.67 -9.19
CA ALA A 234 -11.48 6.44 -8.53
C ALA A 234 -10.44 5.70 -9.38
N SER A 235 -9.43 5.14 -8.72
CA SER A 235 -8.57 4.10 -9.27
C SER A 235 -9.00 2.74 -8.72
N ARG A 236 -8.54 1.66 -9.34
CA ARG A 236 -8.68 0.30 -8.81
C ARG A 236 -7.31 -0.22 -8.39
N PRO A 237 -6.98 -0.21 -7.08
CA PRO A 237 -5.71 -0.73 -6.60
C PRO A 237 -5.61 -2.25 -6.79
N GLU A 238 -4.56 -2.71 -7.44
CA GLU A 238 -4.24 -4.12 -7.63
C GLU A 238 -3.00 -4.48 -6.82
N ALA A 239 -3.12 -5.45 -5.91
CA ALA A 239 -2.02 -5.87 -5.04
C ALA A 239 -0.85 -6.48 -5.82
N ARG A 240 0.38 -6.08 -5.49
CA ARG A 240 1.62 -6.60 -6.12
C ARG A 240 2.04 -7.90 -5.46
N VAL A 241 1.54 -9.05 -5.94
CA VAL A 241 1.76 -10.37 -5.30
C VAL A 241 2.20 -11.48 -6.27
N ALA A 242 2.45 -11.18 -7.55
CA ALA A 242 2.76 -12.21 -8.56
C ALA A 242 3.94 -13.10 -8.17
N PHE A 243 4.94 -12.56 -7.47
CA PHE A 243 6.12 -13.28 -6.98
C PHE A 243 5.81 -14.32 -5.88
N LEU A 244 4.61 -14.30 -5.30
CA LEU A 244 4.17 -15.24 -4.25
C LEU A 244 3.55 -16.52 -4.80
N SER A 245 3.43 -16.68 -6.12
CA SER A 245 2.82 -17.86 -6.76
C SER A 245 3.50 -19.17 -6.35
N GLY A 246 4.82 -19.16 -6.16
CA GLY A 246 5.58 -20.32 -5.66
C GLY A 246 5.23 -20.74 -4.23
N LEU A 247 4.55 -19.89 -3.46
CA LEU A 247 4.01 -20.17 -2.13
C LEU A 247 2.51 -20.49 -2.17
N GLY A 248 1.87 -20.52 -3.35
CA GLY A 248 0.43 -20.73 -3.49
C GLY A 248 -0.41 -19.54 -3.01
N LEU A 249 0.19 -18.36 -2.84
CA LEU A 249 -0.50 -17.14 -2.43
C LEU A 249 -0.88 -16.29 -3.65
N ALA A 250 -2.11 -15.77 -3.64
CA ALA A 250 -2.63 -14.86 -4.65
C ALA A 250 -3.49 -13.78 -3.97
N ALA A 251 -3.63 -12.64 -4.65
CA ALA A 251 -4.58 -11.62 -4.22
C ALA A 251 -6.01 -12.07 -4.52
N THR A 252 -6.95 -11.62 -3.68
CA THR A 252 -8.38 -11.84 -3.84
C THR A 252 -9.10 -10.54 -4.16
N ASP A 253 -10.17 -10.64 -4.94
CA ASP A 253 -11.00 -9.50 -5.28
C ASP A 253 -11.68 -8.92 -4.04
N GLN A 254 -11.70 -7.60 -3.98
CA GLN A 254 -12.37 -6.83 -2.93
C GLN A 254 -13.59 -6.13 -3.52
N PHE A 255 -14.73 -6.27 -2.84
CA PHE A 255 -16.01 -5.77 -3.31
C PHE A 255 -16.62 -4.74 -2.37
N MET A 256 -17.30 -3.74 -2.94
CA MET A 256 -18.22 -2.83 -2.27
C MET A 256 -19.60 -3.06 -2.89
N GLY A 257 -20.48 -3.79 -2.19
CA GLY A 257 -21.65 -4.38 -2.83
C GLY A 257 -21.24 -5.34 -3.95
N ASP A 258 -21.77 -5.16 -5.15
CA ASP A 258 -21.42 -5.96 -6.33
C ASP A 258 -20.24 -5.37 -7.14
N HIS A 259 -19.73 -4.21 -6.73
CA HIS A 259 -18.64 -3.54 -7.43
C HIS A 259 -17.26 -3.98 -6.92
N ARG A 260 -16.45 -4.59 -7.82
CA ARG A 260 -15.05 -4.91 -7.55
C ARG A 260 -14.22 -3.63 -7.58
N PHE A 261 -13.68 -3.22 -6.44
CA PHE A 261 -12.94 -1.97 -6.32
C PHE A 261 -11.42 -2.14 -6.15
N ALA A 262 -10.93 -3.33 -5.80
CA ALA A 262 -9.50 -3.59 -5.58
C ALA A 262 -9.20 -5.10 -5.60
N THR A 263 -7.91 -5.43 -5.49
CA THR A 263 -7.44 -6.74 -5.00
C THR A 263 -6.59 -6.57 -3.74
N ALA A 264 -6.57 -7.59 -2.88
CA ALA A 264 -5.76 -7.61 -1.67
C ALA A 264 -5.28 -9.02 -1.33
N LEU A 265 -4.13 -9.12 -0.68
CA LEU A 265 -3.66 -10.34 -0.05
C LEU A 265 -4.38 -10.52 1.29
N THR A 266 -5.01 -11.66 1.47
CA THR A 266 -5.75 -11.98 2.71
C THR A 266 -4.79 -12.33 3.83
N VAL A 267 -5.02 -11.75 5.01
CA VAL A 267 -4.30 -12.03 6.25
C VAL A 267 -5.26 -12.20 7.43
N ASP A 268 -4.80 -12.85 8.47
CA ASP A 268 -5.52 -12.94 9.74
C ASP A 268 -5.30 -11.70 10.65
N ALA A 269 -5.81 -11.75 11.87
CA ALA A 269 -5.67 -10.66 12.84
C ALA A 269 -4.22 -10.42 13.30
N ALA A 270 -3.33 -11.38 13.12
CA ALA A 270 -1.91 -11.26 13.38
C ALA A 270 -1.10 -10.84 12.14
N ALA A 271 -1.79 -10.42 11.07
CA ALA A 271 -1.22 -10.08 9.77
C ALA A 271 -0.52 -11.27 9.06
N GLN A 272 -0.79 -12.52 9.44
CA GLN A 272 -0.25 -13.71 8.80
C GLN A 272 -1.15 -14.16 7.66
N THR A 273 -0.54 -14.56 6.55
CA THR A 273 -1.24 -15.16 5.40
C THR A 273 -1.61 -16.62 5.68
N ALA A 274 -2.25 -17.29 4.74
CA ALA A 274 -2.49 -18.73 4.83
C ALA A 274 -1.20 -19.57 4.87
N VAL A 275 -0.06 -19.00 4.52
CA VAL A 275 1.26 -19.65 4.61
C VAL A 275 1.94 -19.22 5.89
N ARG A 276 2.18 -20.19 6.79
CA ARG A 276 2.87 -19.96 8.06
C ARG A 276 4.22 -19.30 7.82
N GLY A 277 4.49 -18.21 8.56
CA GLY A 277 5.75 -17.46 8.47
C GLY A 277 5.76 -16.40 7.37
N VAL A 278 4.69 -16.26 6.59
CA VAL A 278 4.50 -15.17 5.63
C VAL A 278 3.46 -14.20 6.16
N TYR A 279 3.88 -12.98 6.40
CA TYR A 279 3.06 -11.88 6.92
C TYR A 279 2.93 -10.78 5.86
N ALA A 280 1.91 -9.93 5.99
CA ALA A 280 1.75 -8.83 5.04
C ALA A 280 1.14 -7.58 5.69
N ALA A 281 1.51 -6.40 5.17
CA ALA A 281 1.02 -5.11 5.65
C ALA A 281 1.00 -4.04 4.57
N GLY A 282 0.21 -2.99 4.80
CA GLY A 282 0.09 -1.84 3.91
C GLY A 282 -0.90 -2.08 2.77
N ASN A 283 -0.73 -1.36 1.65
CA ASN A 283 -1.71 -1.41 0.56
C ASN A 283 -1.86 -2.78 -0.11
N VAL A 284 -0.93 -3.70 0.10
CA VAL A 284 -1.07 -5.09 -0.39
C VAL A 284 -2.20 -5.84 0.32
N THR A 285 -2.55 -5.47 1.56
CA THR A 285 -3.64 -6.06 2.37
C THR A 285 -4.82 -5.12 2.57
N ALA A 286 -4.56 -3.81 2.61
CA ALA A 286 -5.55 -2.75 2.83
C ALA A 286 -5.42 -1.70 1.71
N PRO A 287 -6.06 -1.90 0.55
CA PRO A 287 -5.84 -1.09 -0.66
C PRO A 287 -6.08 0.41 -0.47
N MET A 288 -6.96 0.78 0.46
CA MET A 288 -7.34 2.18 0.75
C MET A 288 -6.60 2.78 1.94
N ALA A 289 -5.64 2.06 2.53
CA ALA A 289 -4.88 2.58 3.67
C ALA A 289 -4.02 3.79 3.28
N THR A 290 -4.08 4.82 4.12
CA THR A 290 -3.21 6.00 4.02
C THR A 290 -1.77 5.65 4.41
N VAL A 291 -0.84 6.58 4.19
CA VAL A 291 0.59 6.37 4.50
C VAL A 291 0.79 6.05 5.99
N ILE A 292 0.17 6.83 6.90
CA ILE A 292 0.28 6.60 8.34
C ILE A 292 -0.38 5.28 8.78
N ALA A 293 -1.53 4.92 8.19
CA ALA A 293 -2.18 3.65 8.46
C ALA A 293 -1.32 2.46 7.99
N SER A 294 -0.67 2.59 6.84
CA SER A 294 0.28 1.60 6.34
C SER A 294 1.50 1.45 7.24
N ALA A 295 2.05 2.57 7.75
CA ALA A 295 3.16 2.56 8.71
C ALA A 295 2.77 1.85 10.02
N ALA A 296 1.59 2.18 10.57
CA ALA A 296 1.07 1.54 11.78
C ALA A 296 0.88 0.03 11.60
N ALA A 297 0.28 -0.39 10.47
CA ALA A 297 0.13 -1.80 10.13
C ALA A 297 1.50 -2.51 10.01
N GLY A 298 2.49 -1.85 9.40
CA GLY A 298 3.85 -2.37 9.32
C GLY A 298 4.47 -2.62 10.70
N THR A 299 4.34 -1.65 11.62
CA THR A 299 4.82 -1.78 13.00
C THR A 299 4.16 -2.97 13.72
N GLN A 300 2.83 -3.10 13.61
CA GLN A 300 2.10 -4.22 14.22
C GLN A 300 2.52 -5.57 13.63
N THR A 301 2.68 -5.64 12.31
CA THR A 301 3.14 -6.84 11.61
C THR A 301 4.56 -7.22 12.05
N GLY A 302 5.47 -6.26 12.14
CA GLY A 302 6.83 -6.52 12.63
C GLY A 302 6.86 -7.04 14.06
N ALA A 303 5.97 -6.54 14.93
CA ALA A 303 5.81 -7.04 16.30
C ALA A 303 5.30 -8.50 16.31
N ALA A 304 4.31 -8.83 15.47
CA ALA A 304 3.79 -10.20 15.34
C ALA A 304 4.87 -11.18 14.84
N VAL A 305 5.63 -10.79 13.83
CA VAL A 305 6.77 -11.56 13.31
C VAL A 305 7.82 -11.79 14.38
N HIS A 306 8.16 -10.76 15.16
CA HIS A 306 9.11 -10.92 16.26
C HIS A 306 8.62 -11.90 17.31
N GLY A 307 7.32 -11.82 17.67
CA GLY A 307 6.69 -12.76 18.61
C GLY A 307 6.76 -14.22 18.12
N ASP A 308 6.47 -14.45 16.83
CA ASP A 308 6.58 -15.79 16.23
C ASP A 308 8.03 -16.30 16.26
N LEU A 309 9.01 -15.47 15.91
CA LEU A 309 10.43 -15.83 15.99
C LEU A 309 10.89 -16.13 17.42
N VAL A 310 10.40 -15.41 18.44
CA VAL A 310 10.69 -15.70 19.86
C VAL A 310 10.17 -17.08 20.25
N GLN A 311 8.98 -17.48 19.79
CA GLN A 311 8.43 -18.80 20.06
C GLN A 311 9.22 -19.90 19.34
N ALA A 312 9.66 -19.65 18.10
CA ALA A 312 10.53 -20.59 17.37
C ALA A 312 11.88 -20.76 18.07
N ASP A 313 12.50 -19.68 18.54
CA ASP A 313 13.76 -19.69 19.27
C ASP A 313 13.61 -20.45 20.62
N LEU A 314 12.49 -20.27 21.32
CA LEU A 314 12.18 -21.01 22.55
C LEU A 314 12.03 -22.52 22.27
N ALA A 315 11.30 -22.88 21.22
CA ALA A 315 11.14 -24.28 20.83
C ALA A 315 12.48 -24.93 20.50
N ALA A 316 13.35 -24.22 19.79
CA ALA A 316 14.71 -24.67 19.48
C ALA A 316 15.56 -24.90 20.74
N ALA A 317 15.51 -23.97 21.70
CA ALA A 317 16.23 -24.09 22.96
C ALA A 317 15.76 -25.28 23.79
N LEU A 318 14.44 -25.51 23.87
CA LEU A 318 13.86 -26.63 24.60
C LEU A 318 14.20 -28.00 23.98
N ALA A 319 14.26 -28.10 22.67
CA ALA A 319 14.66 -29.29 21.95
C ALA A 319 16.14 -29.65 22.18
N GLY A 320 17.00 -28.66 22.41
CA GLY A 320 18.41 -28.82 22.77
C GLY A 320 18.63 -29.27 24.22
N VAL A 321 17.65 -29.09 25.09
CA VAL A 321 17.67 -29.52 26.49
C VAL A 321 16.97 -30.89 26.55
N GLY A 322 17.73 -31.95 26.49
CA GLY A 322 17.20 -33.34 26.53
C GLY A 322 16.32 -33.57 27.78
N PRO A 323 15.40 -34.58 27.77
CA PRO A 323 14.55 -34.90 28.90
C PRO A 323 15.40 -35.37 30.10
N GLY A 324 15.75 -34.45 31.00
CA GLY A 324 16.57 -34.76 32.18
C GLY A 324 17.31 -33.61 32.83
N ALA A 325 17.43 -32.46 32.17
CA ALA A 325 17.98 -31.23 32.78
C ALA A 325 16.92 -30.57 33.66
N GLY A 326 16.78 -31.03 34.89
CA GLY A 326 15.95 -30.39 35.89
C GLY A 326 16.38 -28.93 36.06
N VAL A 327 15.41 -28.01 36.05
CA VAL A 327 15.58 -26.60 36.39
C VAL A 327 16.00 -26.54 37.87
N GLY A 328 17.30 -26.52 38.11
CA GLY A 328 17.89 -26.17 39.39
C GLY A 328 17.59 -24.71 39.66
N ALA A 329 16.49 -24.43 40.38
CA ALA A 329 16.20 -23.10 40.88
C ALA A 329 17.20 -22.75 41.98
N SER A 330 18.34 -22.17 41.61
CA SER A 330 19.17 -21.43 42.55
C SER A 330 18.63 -19.99 42.63
N VAL A 331 17.64 -19.78 43.51
CA VAL A 331 17.36 -18.48 44.02
C VAL A 331 18.46 -18.15 45.01
N GLY A 332 19.52 -17.49 44.56
CA GLY A 332 20.52 -16.88 45.41
C GLY A 332 19.90 -15.71 46.13
N ALA A 333 19.70 -15.86 47.44
CA ALA A 333 19.45 -14.71 48.34
C ALA A 333 20.78 -13.95 48.50
N GLY A 334 20.77 -12.65 48.17
CA GLY A 334 21.83 -11.69 48.36
C GLY A 334 21.24 -10.30 48.20
#